data_78d23e1a5415c977c33c3916989a7f0b
#
_entry.id   78d23e1a5415c977c33c3916989a7f0b
#
_cell.length_a   1.000
_cell.length_b   1.000
_cell.length_c   1.000
_cell.angle_alpha   90.00
_cell.angle_beta   90.00
_cell.angle_gamma   90.00
#
_symmetry.space_group_name_H-M   'P 1'
#
loop_
_entity.id
_entity.type
_entity.pdbx_description
1 polymer ?
#
loop_
_entity_poly.entity_id
_entity_poly.type
_entity_poly.pdbx_seq_one_letter_code
_entity_poly.pdbx_strand_id
1 'polypeptide(L)'
;MIDAMRFLTYEDLDEIQMEFGTPCFVYDEATLRTNAREVLNFPNAYGLFPRYAMKAAPTAAILRIFNEEGLGIDASSVHEVERAVRAGYGTESISLSTQELADDFIYWAQDGIRINLCSLNQIDKIGKWGKVRRVGLRFNPGKGSGGNNRTNVGGPASSFGIWKDDLEKAISLCQDYRLVVDRIHTHIGSGSDPEVWKTVASMTLDLARSFPSVESINLGGGYKVARMPDEKPTDLQEVGSPVKELFKAFAEETGRELRLEIEPGTYLLAHACSLVTRVQDV
;
A
#
# COMPACT_ATOMS: atom_id res chain seq x y z
N MET A 1 18.17 -1.31 32.89
CA MET A 1 18.69 -0.39 31.86
C MET A 1 17.48 0.29 31.26
N ILE A 2 17.39 1.60 31.40
CA ILE A 2 16.38 2.38 30.67
C ILE A 2 16.82 2.32 29.22
N ASP A 3 16.01 1.72 28.34
CA ASP A 3 16.28 1.71 26.90
C ASP A 3 16.43 3.16 26.46
N ALA A 4 17.49 3.44 25.71
CA ALA A 4 17.71 4.78 25.17
C ALA A 4 16.49 5.20 24.34
N MET A 5 15.93 6.34 24.66
CA MET A 5 14.85 6.92 23.86
C MET A 5 15.39 7.17 22.44
N ARG A 6 14.66 6.73 21.40
CA ARG A 6 15.18 6.70 20.03
C ARG A 6 15.61 8.07 19.52
N PHE A 7 14.76 9.07 19.65
CA PHE A 7 14.95 10.42 19.14
C PHE A 7 14.54 11.51 20.15
N LEU A 8 14.05 11.14 21.34
CA LEU A 8 13.64 12.08 22.39
C LEU A 8 14.67 12.11 23.50
N THR A 9 14.96 13.28 24.02
CA THR A 9 15.72 13.50 25.26
C THR A 9 14.76 13.70 26.45
N TYR A 10 15.30 13.72 27.67
CA TYR A 10 14.49 14.08 28.84
C TYR A 10 14.01 15.53 28.80
N GLU A 11 14.80 16.43 28.23
CA GLU A 11 14.42 17.84 28.03
C GLU A 11 13.23 17.95 27.07
N ASP A 12 13.27 17.19 25.95
CA ASP A 12 12.14 17.13 24.99
C ASP A 12 10.85 16.64 25.67
N LEU A 13 10.95 15.65 26.57
CA LEU A 13 9.78 15.14 27.29
C LEU A 13 9.15 16.18 28.21
N ASP A 14 9.96 16.97 28.92
CA ASP A 14 9.49 18.03 29.78
C ASP A 14 8.84 19.17 28.96
N GLU A 15 9.45 19.58 27.85
CA GLU A 15 8.89 20.57 26.94
C GLU A 15 7.57 20.10 26.33
N ILE A 16 7.49 18.87 25.82
CA ILE A 16 6.29 18.27 25.25
C ILE A 16 5.17 18.22 26.29
N GLN A 17 5.48 17.80 27.52
CA GLN A 17 4.49 17.75 28.58
C GLN A 17 3.96 19.14 28.95
N MET A 18 4.82 20.16 28.98
CA MET A 18 4.43 21.54 29.31
C MET A 18 3.61 22.19 28.20
N GLU A 19 3.97 21.99 26.96
CA GLU A 19 3.35 22.66 25.81
C GLU A 19 2.09 21.94 25.32
N PHE A 20 2.13 20.61 25.18
CA PHE A 20 1.08 19.80 24.56
C PHE A 20 0.32 18.92 25.55
N GLY A 21 0.89 18.65 26.72
CA GLY A 21 0.33 17.70 27.67
C GLY A 21 0.56 16.25 27.27
N THR A 22 0.05 15.32 28.10
CA THR A 22 0.11 13.88 27.87
C THR A 22 -1.26 13.22 28.06
N PRO A 23 -1.60 12.10 27.37
CA PRO A 23 -0.76 11.39 26.39
C PRO A 23 -0.73 12.07 25.03
N CYS A 24 0.41 11.99 24.32
CA CYS A 24 0.52 12.46 22.93
C CYS A 24 1.45 11.57 22.11
N PHE A 25 1.22 11.54 20.78
CA PHE A 25 2.11 10.91 19.83
C PHE A 25 3.09 11.93 19.28
N VAL A 26 4.38 11.61 19.33
CA VAL A 26 5.47 12.45 18.83
C VAL A 26 6.11 11.76 17.65
N TYR A 27 6.29 12.48 16.55
CA TYR A 27 6.88 11.96 15.32
C TYR A 27 8.18 12.69 15.01
N ASP A 28 9.22 11.91 14.66
CA ASP A 28 10.48 12.44 14.17
C ASP A 28 10.46 12.58 12.65
N GLU A 29 10.46 13.81 12.16
CA GLU A 29 10.42 14.11 10.73
C GLU A 29 11.64 13.57 9.98
N ALA A 30 12.83 13.64 10.58
CA ALA A 30 14.06 13.15 9.95
C ALA A 30 13.98 11.64 9.67
N THR A 31 13.45 10.86 10.61
CA THR A 31 13.22 9.42 10.45
C THR A 31 12.13 9.14 9.41
N LEU A 32 11.02 9.92 9.38
CA LEU A 32 9.97 9.78 8.36
C LEU A 32 10.56 9.95 6.95
N ARG A 33 11.35 10.98 6.73
CA ARG A 33 11.99 11.25 5.43
C ARG A 33 13.02 10.18 5.06
N THR A 34 13.80 9.71 6.04
CA THR A 34 14.77 8.61 5.82
C THR A 34 14.05 7.34 5.36
N ASN A 35 12.98 6.94 6.06
CA ASN A 35 12.19 5.77 5.70
C ASN A 35 11.53 5.91 4.32
N ALA A 36 11.04 7.11 3.98
CA ALA A 36 10.48 7.38 2.66
C ALA A 36 11.52 7.18 1.55
N ARG A 37 12.74 7.69 1.73
CA ARG A 37 13.85 7.54 0.77
C ARG A 37 14.32 6.10 0.66
N GLU A 38 14.31 5.34 1.76
CA GLU A 38 14.60 3.92 1.73
C GLU A 38 13.59 3.14 0.88
N VAL A 39 12.29 3.44 1.04
CA VAL A 39 11.21 2.86 0.23
C VAL A 39 11.32 3.25 -1.25
N LEU A 40 11.71 4.47 -1.57
CA LEU A 40 11.94 4.93 -2.94
C LEU A 40 13.13 4.21 -3.62
N ASN A 41 14.03 3.62 -2.84
CA ASN A 41 15.16 2.81 -3.31
C ASN A 41 14.83 1.30 -3.41
N PHE A 42 13.55 0.91 -3.28
CA PHE A 42 13.15 -0.49 -3.43
C PHE A 42 13.55 -1.02 -4.82
N PRO A 43 14.14 -2.22 -4.93
CA PRO A 43 14.59 -2.79 -6.20
C PRO A 43 13.47 -2.91 -7.22
N ASN A 44 13.68 -2.35 -8.39
CA ASN A 44 12.73 -2.40 -9.49
C ASN A 44 13.47 -2.47 -10.84
N ALA A 45 12.77 -2.89 -11.91
CA ALA A 45 13.34 -3.01 -13.24
C ALA A 45 12.95 -1.83 -14.16
N TYR A 46 11.67 -1.44 -14.15
CA TYR A 46 11.08 -0.53 -15.13
C TYR A 46 10.30 0.62 -14.48
N GLY A 47 10.77 1.06 -13.34
CA GLY A 47 10.19 2.14 -12.56
C GLY A 47 9.37 1.66 -11.36
N LEU A 48 9.39 2.48 -10.33
CA LEU A 48 8.74 2.27 -9.04
C LEU A 48 7.85 3.46 -8.71
N PHE A 49 6.67 3.20 -8.16
CA PHE A 49 5.84 4.22 -7.56
C PHE A 49 5.28 3.75 -6.22
N PRO A 50 5.95 4.06 -5.11
CA PRO A 50 5.47 3.72 -3.78
C PRO A 50 4.26 4.59 -3.41
N ARG A 51 3.28 3.98 -2.74
CA ARG A 51 2.10 4.65 -2.19
C ARG A 51 2.06 4.45 -0.69
N TYR A 52 1.98 5.52 0.05
CA TYR A 52 1.81 5.42 1.50
C TYR A 52 0.42 4.90 1.85
N ALA A 53 0.33 3.75 2.52
CA ALA A 53 -0.92 3.22 3.06
C ALA A 53 -1.36 4.05 4.27
N MET A 54 -2.14 5.10 4.03
CA MET A 54 -2.41 6.15 4.99
C MET A 54 -3.29 5.75 6.19
N LYS A 55 -3.90 4.56 6.13
CA LYS A 55 -4.54 3.93 7.30
C LYS A 55 -3.61 3.78 8.51
N ALA A 56 -2.28 3.77 8.29
CA ALA A 56 -1.29 3.67 9.36
C ALA A 56 -1.22 4.94 10.23
N ALA A 57 -1.29 6.14 9.64
CA ALA A 57 -1.49 7.42 10.32
C ALA A 57 -1.93 8.50 9.31
N PRO A 58 -3.22 8.88 9.29
CA PRO A 58 -3.76 9.82 8.30
C PRO A 58 -3.60 11.28 8.71
N THR A 59 -2.53 11.62 9.43
CA THR A 59 -2.25 12.98 9.93
C THR A 59 -1.73 13.86 8.79
N ALA A 60 -2.31 15.04 8.60
CA ALA A 60 -1.99 15.93 7.48
C ALA A 60 -0.51 16.32 7.41
N ALA A 61 0.18 16.52 8.54
CA ALA A 61 1.61 16.80 8.57
C ALA A 61 2.44 15.66 7.97
N ILE A 62 2.15 14.41 8.36
CA ILE A 62 2.82 13.22 7.81
C ILE A 62 2.55 13.08 6.32
N LEU A 63 1.30 13.29 5.89
CA LEU A 63 0.92 13.23 4.49
C LEU A 63 1.71 14.26 3.65
N ARG A 64 1.90 15.49 4.15
CA ARG A 64 2.69 16.51 3.47
C ARG A 64 4.17 16.12 3.34
N ILE A 65 4.78 15.60 4.41
CA ILE A 65 6.15 15.10 4.39
C ILE A 65 6.32 14.04 3.29
N PHE A 66 5.42 13.06 3.23
CA PHE A 66 5.51 12.01 2.22
C PHE A 66 5.20 12.50 0.80
N ASN A 67 4.33 13.50 0.65
CA ASN A 67 4.11 14.16 -0.64
C ASN A 67 5.38 14.88 -1.14
N GLU A 68 6.05 15.60 -0.25
CA GLU A 68 7.34 16.26 -0.55
C GLU A 68 8.44 15.27 -0.93
N GLU A 69 8.46 14.09 -0.32
CA GLU A 69 9.41 13.01 -0.67
C GLU A 69 8.99 12.26 -1.95
N GLY A 70 7.80 12.53 -2.52
CA GLY A 70 7.36 11.95 -3.80
C GLY A 70 6.61 10.62 -3.70
N LEU A 71 6.11 10.24 -2.52
CA LEU A 71 5.24 9.08 -2.37
C LEU A 71 3.81 9.44 -2.81
N GLY A 72 3.12 8.49 -3.46
CA GLY A 72 1.67 8.57 -3.66
C GLY A 72 0.90 8.12 -2.41
N ILE A 73 -0.42 8.00 -2.53
CA ILE A 73 -1.31 7.53 -1.47
C ILE A 73 -2.03 6.25 -1.89
N ASP A 74 -2.07 5.27 -0.97
CA ASP A 74 -3.07 4.21 -0.95
C ASP A 74 -4.13 4.55 0.10
N ALA A 75 -5.34 4.86 -0.38
CA ALA A 75 -6.52 5.15 0.41
C ALA A 75 -7.43 3.93 0.50
N SER A 76 -8.00 3.68 1.66
CA SER A 76 -8.94 2.58 1.93
C SER A 76 -10.40 3.03 1.97
N SER A 77 -10.66 4.32 1.83
CA SER A 77 -11.99 4.93 1.79
C SER A 77 -11.98 6.28 1.07
N VAL A 78 -13.15 6.74 0.65
CA VAL A 78 -13.31 8.08 0.07
C VAL A 78 -12.95 9.20 1.06
N HIS A 79 -13.14 8.98 2.35
CA HIS A 79 -12.74 9.93 3.39
C HIS A 79 -11.21 10.06 3.49
N GLU A 80 -10.47 8.97 3.26
CA GLU A 80 -9.02 9.03 3.15
C GLU A 80 -8.58 9.76 1.88
N VAL A 81 -9.27 9.56 0.74
CA VAL A 81 -9.04 10.33 -0.49
C VAL A 81 -9.20 11.83 -0.22
N GLU A 82 -10.34 12.23 0.37
CA GLU A 82 -10.59 13.63 0.71
C GLU A 82 -9.49 14.21 1.62
N ARG A 83 -9.06 13.45 2.62
CA ARG A 83 -8.00 13.85 3.53
C ARG A 83 -6.65 14.04 2.83
N ALA A 84 -6.31 13.15 1.89
CA ALA A 84 -5.11 13.26 1.08
C ALA A 84 -5.12 14.51 0.19
N VAL A 85 -6.24 14.78 -0.50
CA VAL A 85 -6.42 15.99 -1.30
C VAL A 85 -6.30 17.25 -0.44
N ARG A 86 -6.92 17.30 0.74
CA ARG A 86 -6.77 18.42 1.69
C ARG A 86 -5.34 18.57 2.22
N ALA A 87 -4.55 17.52 2.23
CA ALA A 87 -3.12 17.58 2.58
C ALA A 87 -2.23 18.05 1.42
N GLY A 88 -2.78 18.22 0.21
CA GLY A 88 -2.08 18.76 -0.97
C GLY A 88 -1.68 17.74 -2.02
N TYR A 89 -2.20 16.49 -1.97
CA TYR A 89 -1.97 15.52 -3.02
C TYR A 89 -2.80 15.81 -4.27
N GLY A 90 -2.17 15.68 -5.44
CA GLY A 90 -2.89 15.60 -6.71
C GLY A 90 -3.65 14.26 -6.81
N THR A 91 -4.85 14.29 -7.39
CA THR A 91 -5.73 13.11 -7.48
C THR A 91 -5.08 11.94 -8.24
N GLU A 92 -4.24 12.23 -9.23
CA GLU A 92 -3.50 11.24 -10.02
C GLU A 92 -2.48 10.42 -9.20
N SER A 93 -2.05 10.95 -8.04
CA SER A 93 -1.14 10.25 -7.14
C SER A 93 -1.87 9.42 -6.07
N ILE A 94 -3.22 9.48 -6.04
CA ILE A 94 -4.05 8.76 -5.08
C ILE A 94 -4.64 7.50 -5.71
N SER A 95 -4.51 6.37 -5.00
CA SER A 95 -5.16 5.10 -5.30
C SER A 95 -6.22 4.79 -4.25
N LEU A 96 -7.39 4.34 -4.68
CA LEU A 96 -8.47 3.87 -3.80
C LEU A 96 -8.63 2.36 -3.93
N SER A 97 -8.42 1.64 -2.84
CA SER A 97 -8.66 0.19 -2.72
C SER A 97 -9.59 -0.05 -1.54
N THR A 98 -10.86 -0.30 -1.79
CA THR A 98 -11.86 -0.52 -0.72
C THR A 98 -12.74 -1.74 -1.01
N GLN A 99 -13.16 -2.45 0.04
CA GLN A 99 -14.16 -3.52 -0.10
C GLN A 99 -15.56 -2.95 -0.31
N GLU A 100 -15.86 -1.82 0.32
CA GLU A 100 -17.14 -1.13 0.21
C GLU A 100 -16.95 0.14 -0.60
N LEU A 101 -17.33 0.07 -1.88
CA LEU A 101 -17.30 1.23 -2.75
C LEU A 101 -18.53 2.10 -2.46
N ALA A 102 -18.36 3.12 -1.64
CA ALA A 102 -19.40 4.09 -1.30
C ALA A 102 -19.90 4.83 -2.55
N ASP A 103 -21.13 5.34 -2.52
CA ASP A 103 -21.73 5.95 -3.72
C ASP A 103 -21.06 7.27 -4.13
N ASP A 104 -20.44 7.97 -3.18
CA ASP A 104 -19.72 9.22 -3.41
C ASP A 104 -18.31 9.03 -4.04
N PHE A 105 -17.86 7.78 -4.25
CA PHE A 105 -16.62 7.52 -5.01
C PHE A 105 -16.64 8.18 -6.39
N ILE A 106 -17.84 8.41 -6.93
CA ILE A 106 -18.09 8.99 -8.25
C ILE A 106 -17.37 10.33 -8.44
N TYR A 107 -17.42 11.20 -7.44
CA TYR A 107 -16.76 12.50 -7.47
C TYR A 107 -15.25 12.37 -7.67
N TRP A 108 -14.63 11.51 -6.89
CA TRP A 108 -13.19 11.31 -6.93
C TRP A 108 -12.72 10.55 -8.18
N ALA A 109 -13.54 9.60 -8.65
CA ALA A 109 -13.25 8.88 -9.88
C ALA A 109 -13.25 9.79 -11.10
N GLN A 110 -14.11 10.79 -11.16
CA GLN A 110 -14.12 11.82 -12.20
C GLN A 110 -12.91 12.75 -12.12
N ASP A 111 -12.40 13.00 -10.91
CA ASP A 111 -11.23 13.84 -10.67
C ASP A 111 -9.89 13.12 -10.93
N GLY A 112 -9.94 11.87 -11.37
CA GLY A 112 -8.77 11.14 -11.84
C GLY A 112 -8.05 10.25 -10.84
N ILE A 113 -8.64 9.99 -9.64
CA ILE A 113 -8.07 8.99 -8.73
C ILE A 113 -8.04 7.61 -9.39
N ARG A 114 -7.06 6.81 -9.01
CA ARG A 114 -6.95 5.43 -9.48
C ARG A 114 -7.76 4.50 -8.58
N ILE A 115 -8.73 3.76 -9.16
CA ILE A 115 -9.58 2.83 -8.41
C ILE A 115 -9.12 1.40 -8.68
N ASN A 116 -8.90 0.64 -7.60
CA ASN A 116 -8.72 -0.81 -7.65
C ASN A 116 -10.04 -1.49 -7.30
N LEU A 117 -10.65 -2.17 -8.25
CA LEU A 117 -11.88 -2.91 -8.06
C LEU A 117 -11.59 -4.24 -7.35
N CYS A 118 -12.26 -4.47 -6.22
CA CYS A 118 -11.98 -5.56 -5.30
C CYS A 118 -13.00 -6.72 -5.39
N SER A 119 -13.99 -6.62 -6.27
CA SER A 119 -15.01 -7.67 -6.47
C SER A 119 -15.64 -7.59 -7.86
N LEU A 120 -16.28 -8.67 -8.32
CA LEU A 120 -17.06 -8.68 -9.54
C LEU A 120 -18.21 -7.66 -9.52
N ASN A 121 -18.81 -7.47 -8.34
CA ASN A 121 -19.88 -6.48 -8.16
C ASN A 121 -19.36 -5.04 -8.35
N GLN A 122 -18.14 -4.74 -7.92
CA GLN A 122 -17.54 -3.43 -8.17
C GLN A 122 -17.23 -3.21 -9.65
N ILE A 123 -16.81 -4.26 -10.38
CA ILE A 123 -16.66 -4.19 -11.85
C ILE A 123 -18.00 -3.84 -12.51
N ASP A 124 -19.06 -4.54 -12.11
CA ASP A 124 -20.43 -4.31 -12.62
C ASP A 124 -20.92 -2.87 -12.29
N LYS A 125 -20.73 -2.42 -11.05
CA LYS A 125 -21.11 -1.06 -10.60
C LYS A 125 -20.41 0.02 -11.40
N ILE A 126 -19.10 -0.08 -11.60
CA ILE A 126 -18.30 0.88 -12.37
C ILE A 126 -18.67 0.79 -13.86
N GLY A 127 -18.84 -0.41 -14.39
CA GLY A 127 -19.24 -0.65 -15.79
C GLY A 127 -20.59 -0.03 -16.11
N LYS A 128 -21.59 -0.23 -15.27
CA LYS A 128 -22.93 0.37 -15.42
C LYS A 128 -22.89 1.89 -15.33
N TRP A 129 -22.05 2.44 -14.48
CA TRP A 129 -21.88 3.89 -14.39
C TRP A 129 -21.26 4.50 -15.66
N GLY A 130 -20.31 3.80 -16.28
CA GLY A 130 -19.82 4.11 -17.64
C GLY A 130 -18.97 5.38 -17.78
N LYS A 131 -18.58 6.05 -16.70
CA LYS A 131 -17.79 7.30 -16.72
C LYS A 131 -16.29 7.09 -16.58
N VAL A 132 -15.88 5.97 -16.01
CA VAL A 132 -14.48 5.56 -15.86
C VAL A 132 -14.19 4.43 -16.83
N ARG A 133 -13.06 4.52 -17.52
CA ARG A 133 -12.62 3.49 -18.46
C ARG A 133 -11.41 2.72 -17.99
N ARG A 134 -10.50 3.37 -17.28
CA ARG A 134 -9.25 2.77 -16.80
C ARG A 134 -9.40 2.42 -15.31
N VAL A 135 -9.12 1.16 -14.98
CA VAL A 135 -9.28 0.62 -13.62
C VAL A 135 -8.16 -0.34 -13.28
N GLY A 136 -7.84 -0.44 -12.00
CA GLY A 136 -7.08 -1.56 -11.46
C GLY A 136 -8.02 -2.68 -11.00
N LEU A 137 -7.54 -3.91 -10.99
CA LEU A 137 -8.22 -5.04 -10.38
C LEU A 137 -7.38 -5.60 -9.23
N ARG A 138 -7.98 -5.74 -8.06
CA ARG A 138 -7.35 -6.42 -6.93
C ARG A 138 -7.78 -7.86 -6.89
N PHE A 139 -6.81 -8.77 -7.01
CA PHE A 139 -7.03 -10.21 -6.89
C PHE A 139 -6.56 -10.72 -5.52
N ASN A 140 -7.27 -11.72 -5.01
CA ASN A 140 -6.78 -12.55 -3.93
C ASN A 140 -6.01 -13.74 -4.54
N PRO A 141 -4.69 -13.83 -4.34
CA PRO A 141 -3.89 -14.89 -4.95
C PRO A 141 -4.08 -16.27 -4.28
N GLY A 142 -4.86 -16.34 -3.19
CA GLY A 142 -5.02 -17.56 -2.40
C GLY A 142 -3.78 -17.92 -1.56
N LYS A 143 -2.76 -17.10 -1.60
CA LYS A 143 -1.54 -17.19 -0.78
C LYS A 143 -1.30 -15.85 -0.08
N GLY A 144 -0.88 -15.91 1.17
CA GLY A 144 -0.55 -14.75 1.95
C GLY A 144 0.34 -15.11 3.13
N SER A 145 0.81 -14.09 3.80
CA SER A 145 1.61 -14.17 5.01
C SER A 145 0.97 -13.35 6.12
N GLY A 146 1.19 -13.73 7.36
CA GLY A 146 0.72 -13.02 8.55
C GLY A 146 0.93 -13.84 9.80
N GLY A 147 1.21 -13.20 10.94
CA GLY A 147 1.39 -13.87 12.23
C GLY A 147 0.13 -14.53 12.80
N ASN A 148 -1.04 -14.21 12.22
CA ASN A 148 -2.34 -14.81 12.54
C ASN A 148 -3.31 -14.66 11.34
N ASN A 149 -4.47 -15.33 11.42
CA ASN A 149 -5.48 -15.29 10.34
C ASN A 149 -6.00 -13.88 10.02
N ARG A 150 -5.97 -12.94 10.96
CA ARG A 150 -6.44 -11.56 10.76
C ARG A 150 -5.48 -10.71 9.94
N THR A 151 -4.19 -11.02 9.98
CA THR A 151 -3.15 -10.30 9.25
C THR A 151 -2.82 -10.93 7.89
N ASN A 152 -3.34 -12.14 7.61
CA ASN A 152 -3.21 -12.81 6.33
C ASN A 152 -4.35 -12.39 5.40
N VAL A 153 -4.16 -11.31 4.64
CA VAL A 153 -5.18 -10.75 3.73
C VAL A 153 -5.08 -11.29 2.29
N GLY A 154 -4.15 -12.20 2.00
CA GLY A 154 -3.99 -12.87 0.71
C GLY A 154 -4.33 -14.37 0.74
N GLY A 155 -4.70 -14.92 1.88
CA GLY A 155 -4.98 -16.36 2.05
C GLY A 155 -6.41 -16.76 1.67
N PRO A 156 -6.71 -18.07 1.67
CA PRO A 156 -8.00 -18.60 1.21
C PRO A 156 -9.20 -18.21 2.09
N ALA A 157 -8.95 -17.80 3.33
CA ALA A 157 -10.00 -17.31 4.25
C ALA A 157 -10.18 -15.78 4.18
N SER A 158 -9.46 -15.09 3.33
CA SER A 158 -9.54 -13.64 3.21
C SER A 158 -10.68 -13.23 2.26
N SER A 159 -11.46 -12.24 2.67
CA SER A 159 -12.52 -11.62 1.86
C SER A 159 -12.00 -10.52 0.92
N PHE A 160 -10.70 -10.22 0.93
CA PHE A 160 -10.12 -9.13 0.15
C PHE A 160 -9.78 -9.54 -1.28
N GLY A 161 -10.32 -8.80 -2.24
CA GLY A 161 -10.02 -8.96 -3.65
C GLY A 161 -10.87 -10.02 -4.37
N ILE A 162 -10.83 -9.99 -5.70
CA ILE A 162 -11.47 -10.96 -6.57
C ILE A 162 -10.75 -12.30 -6.39
N TRP A 163 -11.50 -13.36 -6.14
CA TRP A 163 -10.90 -14.67 -6.01
C TRP A 163 -10.30 -15.13 -7.35
N LYS A 164 -9.12 -15.73 -7.29
CA LYS A 164 -8.36 -16.11 -8.50
C LYS A 164 -9.15 -16.98 -9.50
N ASP A 165 -10.06 -17.84 -9.01
CA ASP A 165 -10.88 -18.72 -9.85
C ASP A 165 -12.02 -17.96 -10.56
N ASP A 166 -12.28 -16.71 -10.20
CA ASP A 166 -13.22 -15.81 -10.88
C ASP A 166 -12.56 -14.96 -11.97
N LEU A 167 -11.30 -15.26 -12.35
CA LEU A 167 -10.55 -14.52 -13.38
C LEU A 167 -11.33 -14.38 -14.69
N GLU A 168 -11.86 -15.47 -15.23
CA GLU A 168 -12.60 -15.48 -16.48
C GLU A 168 -13.86 -14.61 -16.42
N LYS A 169 -14.56 -14.61 -15.27
CA LYS A 169 -15.72 -13.74 -15.04
C LYS A 169 -15.32 -12.27 -15.00
N ALA A 170 -14.19 -11.96 -14.36
CA ALA A 170 -13.67 -10.60 -14.31
C ALA A 170 -13.28 -10.09 -15.70
N ILE A 171 -12.65 -10.93 -16.53
CA ILE A 171 -12.31 -10.63 -17.92
C ILE A 171 -13.57 -10.33 -18.73
N SER A 172 -14.58 -11.24 -18.67
CA SER A 172 -15.85 -11.08 -19.38
C SER A 172 -16.53 -9.76 -19.02
N LEU A 173 -16.68 -9.46 -17.72
CA LEU A 173 -17.28 -8.21 -17.27
C LEU A 173 -16.52 -6.98 -17.75
N CYS A 174 -15.18 -6.99 -17.70
CA CYS A 174 -14.38 -5.89 -18.21
C CYS A 174 -14.58 -5.68 -19.72
N GLN A 175 -14.69 -6.77 -20.50
CA GLN A 175 -14.96 -6.71 -21.94
C GLN A 175 -16.36 -6.17 -22.22
N ASP A 176 -17.40 -6.67 -21.56
CA ASP A 176 -18.79 -6.24 -21.71
C ASP A 176 -18.95 -4.73 -21.47
N TYR A 177 -18.27 -4.20 -20.46
CA TYR A 177 -18.28 -2.78 -20.12
C TYR A 177 -17.18 -1.96 -20.82
N ARG A 178 -16.34 -2.59 -21.64
CA ARG A 178 -15.19 -1.95 -22.33
C ARG A 178 -14.26 -1.24 -21.34
N LEU A 179 -14.03 -1.82 -20.17
CA LEU A 179 -13.06 -1.32 -19.19
C LEU A 179 -11.65 -1.69 -19.63
N VAL A 180 -10.73 -0.77 -19.46
CA VAL A 180 -9.30 -0.97 -19.68
C VAL A 180 -8.66 -1.26 -18.33
N VAL A 181 -8.19 -2.48 -18.13
CA VAL A 181 -7.48 -2.87 -16.92
C VAL A 181 -6.02 -2.46 -17.07
N ASP A 182 -5.60 -1.40 -16.40
CA ASP A 182 -4.24 -0.86 -16.50
C ASP A 182 -3.34 -1.26 -15.32
N ARG A 183 -3.90 -1.90 -14.29
CA ARG A 183 -3.17 -2.32 -13.11
C ARG A 183 -3.73 -3.62 -12.52
N ILE A 184 -2.84 -4.52 -12.12
CA ILE A 184 -3.18 -5.65 -11.26
C ILE A 184 -2.60 -5.41 -9.87
N HIS A 185 -3.44 -5.58 -8.86
CA HIS A 185 -3.08 -5.42 -7.45
C HIS A 185 -3.27 -6.76 -6.72
N THR A 186 -2.30 -7.12 -5.91
CA THR A 186 -2.36 -8.21 -4.93
C THR A 186 -1.78 -7.74 -3.60
N HIS A 187 -2.13 -8.41 -2.51
CA HIS A 187 -1.60 -8.06 -1.20
C HIS A 187 -1.40 -9.33 -0.38
N ILE A 188 -0.19 -9.56 0.12
CA ILE A 188 0.16 -10.76 0.88
C ILE A 188 -0.30 -10.74 2.35
N GLY A 189 -0.60 -9.57 2.89
CA GLY A 189 -0.83 -9.38 4.32
C GLY A 189 0.38 -8.75 5.01
N SER A 190 1.14 -9.50 5.80
CA SER A 190 2.32 -9.01 6.50
C SER A 190 3.40 -10.09 6.55
N GLY A 191 4.61 -9.77 6.12
CA GLY A 191 5.71 -10.73 6.15
C GLY A 191 7.05 -10.14 5.69
N SER A 192 8.13 -10.80 6.14
CA SER A 192 9.51 -10.47 5.77
C SER A 192 10.20 -11.59 4.97
N ASP A 193 9.45 -12.63 4.60
CA ASP A 193 9.98 -13.75 3.84
C ASP A 193 10.07 -13.43 2.35
N PRO A 194 11.28 -13.32 1.76
CA PRO A 194 11.46 -13.01 0.34
C PRO A 194 10.80 -14.01 -0.62
N GLU A 195 10.71 -15.30 -0.23
CA GLU A 195 10.09 -16.32 -1.07
C GLU A 195 8.57 -16.16 -1.17
N VAL A 196 7.90 -15.65 -0.13
CA VAL A 196 6.48 -15.30 -0.20
C VAL A 196 6.27 -14.14 -1.17
N TRP A 197 7.09 -13.09 -1.08
CA TRP A 197 7.02 -11.94 -1.99
C TRP A 197 7.27 -12.32 -3.44
N LYS A 198 8.30 -13.13 -3.67
CA LYS A 198 8.64 -13.68 -5.00
C LYS A 198 7.49 -14.52 -5.58
N THR A 199 6.91 -15.41 -4.76
CA THR A 199 5.77 -16.25 -5.18
C THR A 199 4.57 -15.39 -5.58
N VAL A 200 4.20 -14.41 -4.77
CA VAL A 200 3.05 -13.55 -5.05
C VAL A 200 3.32 -12.62 -6.24
N ALA A 201 4.54 -12.11 -6.38
CA ALA A 201 4.93 -11.34 -7.57
C ALA A 201 4.78 -12.16 -8.85
N SER A 202 5.26 -13.43 -8.87
CA SER A 202 5.07 -14.34 -9.99
C SER A 202 3.60 -14.55 -10.33
N MET A 203 2.77 -14.87 -9.32
CA MET A 203 1.32 -15.05 -9.51
C MET A 203 0.63 -13.78 -10.03
N THR A 204 1.10 -12.61 -9.61
CA THR A 204 0.53 -11.32 -10.07
C THR A 204 0.91 -11.02 -11.52
N LEU A 205 2.15 -11.34 -11.90
CA LEU A 205 2.60 -11.24 -13.29
C LEU A 205 1.86 -12.23 -14.20
N ASP A 206 1.54 -13.42 -13.71
CA ASP A 206 0.71 -14.40 -14.47
C ASP A 206 -0.71 -13.84 -14.69
N LEU A 207 -1.33 -13.20 -13.70
CA LEU A 207 -2.61 -12.51 -13.89
C LEU A 207 -2.50 -11.40 -14.95
N ALA A 208 -1.39 -10.65 -14.96
CA ALA A 208 -1.17 -9.58 -15.94
C ALA A 208 -1.09 -10.07 -17.39
N ARG A 209 -0.77 -11.36 -17.62
CA ARG A 209 -0.80 -11.96 -18.97
C ARG A 209 -2.21 -11.96 -19.58
N SER A 210 -3.23 -12.11 -18.72
CA SER A 210 -4.65 -12.11 -19.14
C SER A 210 -5.19 -10.72 -19.46
N PHE A 211 -4.45 -9.65 -19.16
CA PHE A 211 -4.85 -8.27 -19.38
C PHE A 211 -3.75 -7.51 -20.16
N PRO A 212 -3.85 -7.47 -21.51
CA PRO A 212 -2.79 -6.87 -22.34
C PRO A 212 -2.54 -5.39 -22.10
N SER A 213 -3.52 -4.68 -21.55
CA SER A 213 -3.44 -3.23 -21.26
C SER A 213 -2.83 -2.88 -19.90
N VAL A 214 -2.40 -3.87 -19.12
CA VAL A 214 -1.75 -3.63 -17.83
C VAL A 214 -0.39 -2.97 -18.03
N GLU A 215 -0.19 -1.86 -17.34
CA GLU A 215 1.02 -1.03 -17.34
C GLU A 215 1.74 -1.07 -15.99
N SER A 216 1.04 -1.45 -14.91
CA SER A 216 1.63 -1.54 -13.57
C SER A 216 1.12 -2.72 -12.76
N ILE A 217 2.01 -3.20 -11.88
CA ILE A 217 1.75 -4.25 -10.90
C ILE A 217 1.89 -3.63 -9.51
N ASN A 218 0.87 -3.79 -8.68
CA ASN A 218 0.90 -3.38 -7.29
C ASN A 218 0.93 -4.63 -6.39
N LEU A 219 1.98 -4.77 -5.60
CA LEU A 219 2.18 -5.89 -4.68
C LEU A 219 1.68 -5.62 -3.25
N GLY A 220 1.10 -4.43 -3.03
CA GLY A 220 0.62 -4.03 -1.71
C GLY A 220 1.73 -3.72 -0.72
N GLY A 221 1.38 -3.78 0.54
CA GLY A 221 2.27 -3.53 1.66
C GLY A 221 2.51 -4.77 2.52
N GLY A 222 2.75 -4.53 3.82
CA GLY A 222 2.97 -5.61 4.79
C GLY A 222 4.43 -5.81 5.16
N TYR A 223 5.29 -4.85 4.86
CA TYR A 223 6.70 -4.84 5.26
C TYR A 223 6.79 -4.77 6.79
N LYS A 224 7.41 -5.80 7.39
CA LYS A 224 7.53 -5.95 8.84
C LYS A 224 8.57 -4.99 9.40
N VAL A 225 8.27 -4.40 10.56
CA VAL A 225 9.24 -3.66 11.36
C VAL A 225 9.61 -4.46 12.61
N ALA A 226 10.86 -4.38 13.06
CA ALA A 226 11.27 -4.92 14.34
C ALA A 226 10.75 -4.01 15.46
N ARG A 227 9.84 -4.52 16.29
CA ARG A 227 9.33 -3.83 17.47
C ARG A 227 10.08 -4.22 18.74
N MET A 228 10.64 -5.42 18.75
CA MET A 228 11.39 -5.99 19.85
C MET A 228 12.83 -6.30 19.38
N PRO A 229 13.81 -6.36 20.29
CA PRO A 229 15.22 -6.57 19.92
C PRO A 229 15.52 -7.89 19.22
N ASP A 230 14.67 -8.90 19.40
CA ASP A 230 14.78 -10.23 18.80
C ASP A 230 14.03 -10.36 17.46
N GLU A 231 13.27 -9.33 17.06
CA GLU A 231 12.57 -9.34 15.79
C GLU A 231 13.46 -8.85 14.64
N LYS A 232 13.28 -9.46 13.47
CA LYS A 232 13.91 -8.99 12.23
C LYS A 232 12.92 -8.15 11.42
N PRO A 233 13.31 -6.94 11.00
CA PRO A 233 12.53 -6.15 10.06
C PRO A 233 12.62 -6.79 8.67
N THR A 234 11.74 -6.36 7.76
CA THR A 234 11.89 -6.66 6.33
C THR A 234 13.07 -5.88 5.78
N ASP A 235 14.02 -6.59 5.18
CA ASP A 235 15.04 -5.97 4.33
C ASP A 235 14.45 -5.76 2.92
N LEU A 236 14.28 -4.49 2.55
CA LEU A 236 13.67 -4.13 1.27
C LEU A 236 14.52 -4.57 0.06
N GLN A 237 15.85 -4.64 0.21
CA GLN A 237 16.74 -5.09 -0.85
C GLN A 237 16.65 -6.60 -1.04
N GLU A 238 16.59 -7.36 0.07
CA GLU A 238 16.45 -8.81 0.05
C GLU A 238 15.11 -9.24 -0.57
N VAL A 239 14.04 -8.55 -0.22
CA VAL A 239 12.69 -8.81 -0.76
C VAL A 239 12.57 -8.34 -2.22
N GLY A 240 13.09 -7.17 -2.53
CA GLY A 240 12.89 -6.53 -3.82
C GLY A 240 13.74 -7.09 -4.94
N SER A 241 14.95 -7.59 -4.64
CA SER A 241 15.87 -8.09 -5.67
C SER A 241 15.29 -9.25 -6.48
N PRO A 242 14.74 -10.32 -5.87
CA PRO A 242 14.11 -11.40 -6.64
C PRO A 242 12.83 -10.92 -7.38
N VAL A 243 12.08 -9.96 -6.84
CA VAL A 243 10.93 -9.37 -7.53
C VAL A 243 11.39 -8.65 -8.80
N LYS A 244 12.44 -7.83 -8.72
CA LYS A 244 13.04 -7.16 -9.89
C LYS A 244 13.39 -8.13 -11.01
N GLU A 245 14.02 -9.26 -10.70
CA GLU A 245 14.39 -10.25 -11.71
C GLU A 245 13.16 -10.93 -12.37
N LEU A 246 12.07 -11.13 -11.63
CA LEU A 246 10.82 -11.61 -12.22
C LEU A 246 10.22 -10.60 -13.22
N PHE A 247 10.29 -9.31 -12.94
CA PHE A 247 9.82 -8.28 -13.88
C PHE A 247 10.67 -8.24 -15.15
N LYS A 248 11.99 -8.43 -15.06
CA LYS A 248 12.87 -8.55 -16.23
C LYS A 248 12.51 -9.77 -17.08
N ALA A 249 12.39 -10.93 -16.45
CA ALA A 249 12.02 -12.17 -17.15
C ALA A 249 10.66 -12.05 -17.85
N PHE A 250 9.67 -11.39 -17.19
CA PHE A 250 8.37 -11.10 -17.79
C PHE A 250 8.50 -10.22 -19.03
N ALA A 251 9.32 -9.17 -18.97
CA ALA A 251 9.53 -8.26 -20.09
C ALA A 251 10.25 -8.94 -21.26
N GLU A 252 11.26 -9.76 -20.97
CA GLU A 252 11.97 -10.56 -21.99
C GLU A 252 11.03 -11.52 -22.71
N GLU A 253 10.10 -12.15 -21.99
CA GLU A 253 9.15 -13.11 -22.56
C GLU A 253 8.01 -12.44 -23.35
N THR A 254 7.46 -11.32 -22.82
CA THR A 254 6.23 -10.73 -23.34
C THR A 254 6.43 -9.45 -24.15
N GLY A 255 7.62 -8.86 -24.11
CA GLY A 255 7.90 -7.53 -24.66
C GLY A 255 7.28 -6.38 -23.88
N ARG A 256 6.77 -6.61 -22.65
CA ARG A 256 6.03 -5.64 -21.85
C ARG A 256 6.80 -5.25 -20.58
N GLU A 257 7.20 -4.01 -20.50
CA GLU A 257 7.82 -3.43 -19.32
C GLU A 257 6.74 -2.90 -18.36
N LEU A 258 6.59 -3.53 -17.20
CA LEU A 258 5.59 -3.16 -16.21
C LEU A 258 6.23 -2.38 -15.06
N ARG A 259 5.60 -1.27 -14.67
CA ARG A 259 6.01 -0.51 -13.49
C ARG A 259 5.58 -1.23 -12.21
N LEU A 260 6.44 -1.17 -11.19
CA LEU A 260 6.13 -1.69 -9.86
C LEU A 260 5.47 -0.62 -8.99
N GLU A 261 4.42 -0.98 -8.26
CA GLU A 261 3.84 -0.21 -7.16
C GLU A 261 3.91 -1.04 -5.87
N ILE A 262 4.13 -0.37 -4.74
CA ILE A 262 4.14 -0.96 -3.40
C ILE A 262 3.42 -0.03 -2.41
N GLU A 263 2.88 -0.59 -1.31
CA GLU A 263 2.02 0.14 -0.37
C GLU A 263 2.51 0.04 1.09
N PRO A 264 3.73 0.52 1.41
CA PRO A 264 4.20 0.54 2.78
C PRO A 264 3.33 1.46 3.66
N GLY A 265 2.98 1.00 4.85
CA GLY A 265 2.28 1.78 5.87
C GLY A 265 3.09 1.85 7.15
N THR A 266 2.94 0.87 8.03
CA THR A 266 3.65 0.79 9.33
C THR A 266 5.17 0.90 9.19
N TYR A 267 5.74 0.38 8.10
CA TYR A 267 7.18 0.45 7.83
C TYR A 267 7.70 1.89 7.83
N LEU A 268 6.95 2.82 7.27
CA LEU A 268 7.32 4.23 7.19
C LEU A 268 7.24 4.97 8.53
N LEU A 269 6.44 4.46 9.48
CA LEU A 269 6.04 5.21 10.68
C LEU A 269 6.60 4.66 11.99
N ALA A 270 6.67 3.33 12.13
CA ALA A 270 6.80 2.70 13.44
C ALA A 270 8.05 3.13 14.22
N HIS A 271 9.15 3.39 13.54
CA HIS A 271 10.38 3.86 14.17
C HIS A 271 10.48 5.38 14.31
N ALA A 272 9.60 6.11 13.64
CA ALA A 272 9.52 7.56 13.70
C ALA A 272 8.51 8.07 14.73
N CYS A 273 7.84 7.18 15.47
CA CYS A 273 6.77 7.55 16.39
C CYS A 273 7.04 7.04 17.80
N SER A 274 6.81 7.91 18.78
CA SER A 274 6.79 7.57 20.21
C SER A 274 5.50 8.04 20.85
N LEU A 275 4.94 7.24 21.76
CA LEU A 275 3.85 7.67 22.64
C LEU A 275 4.46 8.20 23.93
N VAL A 276 4.25 9.49 24.20
CA VAL A 276 4.63 10.13 25.46
C VAL A 276 3.44 10.13 26.40
N THR A 277 3.63 9.58 27.59
CA THR A 277 2.59 9.49 28.61
C THR A 277 3.19 9.67 30.02
N ARG A 278 2.34 10.06 30.96
CA ARG A 278 2.73 10.20 32.36
C ARG A 278 2.15 9.04 33.17
N VAL A 279 3.00 8.38 33.97
CA VAL A 279 2.55 7.41 34.96
C VAL A 279 1.76 8.16 36.06
N GLN A 280 0.52 7.75 36.29
CA GLN A 280 -0.35 8.40 37.27
C GLN A 280 -0.30 7.71 38.64
N ASP A 281 -0.07 6.40 38.64
CA ASP A 281 -0.01 5.58 39.86
C ASP A 281 0.88 4.34 39.62
N VAL A 282 1.48 3.80 40.70
CA VAL A 282 2.38 2.66 40.68
C VAL A 282 1.98 1.66 41.76
#